data_785fb278be4b1ef6e14f1c660a9ea46b
#
_entry.id   785fb278be4b1ef6e14f1c660a9ea46b
#
_cell.length_a   1.000
_cell.length_b   1.000
_cell.length_c   1.000
_cell.angle_alpha   90.00
_cell.angle_beta   90.00
_cell.angle_gamma   90.00
#
_symmetry.space_group_name_H-M   'P 1'
#
loop_
_entity.id
_entity.type
_entity.pdbx_description
1 polymer ?
#
loop_
_entity_poly.entity_id
_entity_poly.type
_entity_poly.pdbx_seq_one_letter_code
_entity_poly.pdbx_strand_id
1 'polypeptide(L)'
;ENKFTDYDLYVVDNASTDGAPDAIRDKYGDKVKLIVNKENLGGSGGFNTGLRVAYKEGYEYLMCVDNDAMLDENAIGNLCKFLEEHDEVGMAASKIYHLEAPDYIQQFGQTIDFEYFCTDVPHLDMYEDGSMPDYLYVDSVAACSLMIRRSTIDKIGFMPEENFLYWDDTEWCYLCNKAGMKVASVGTSKALHAMGAKRETVNTFPTYYAWRNWINFFVKYTPEKDLDRMTDTFLNSMFQIVYEGLHNGEYNRAKTVMLAYDDAIHGITGKAGENRIFELDFNETPFRELFESAQSFFINENNHPVMAERVRLLAQNFGYDINWCERAEADV
;
A
#
# COMPACT_ATOMS: atom_id res chain seq x y z
N GLU A 1 -20.44 11.42 2.52
CA GLU A 1 -20.23 12.31 1.36
C GLU A 1 -19.20 13.37 1.74
N ASN A 2 -18.28 13.69 0.81
CA ASN A 2 -17.27 14.72 1.05
C ASN A 2 -17.88 16.11 1.04
N LYS A 3 -17.44 17.01 1.94
CA LYS A 3 -17.94 18.38 2.03
C LYS A 3 -17.34 19.31 0.98
N PHE A 4 -16.16 19.00 0.48
CA PHE A 4 -15.57 19.69 -0.65
C PHE A 4 -16.28 19.23 -1.93
N THR A 5 -16.71 20.15 -2.79
CA THR A 5 -17.57 19.83 -3.94
C THR A 5 -16.99 20.24 -5.29
N ASP A 6 -15.88 20.99 -5.29
CA ASP A 6 -15.23 21.44 -6.52
C ASP A 6 -14.21 20.42 -7.01
N TYR A 7 -14.71 19.23 -7.41
CA TYR A 7 -13.89 18.18 -7.99
C TYR A 7 -14.69 17.33 -8.98
N ASP A 8 -13.99 16.71 -9.90
CA ASP A 8 -14.49 15.64 -10.76
C ASP A 8 -13.90 14.29 -10.31
N LEU A 9 -14.73 13.25 -10.40
CA LEU A 9 -14.34 11.89 -10.05
C LEU A 9 -14.10 11.05 -11.30
N TYR A 10 -12.86 10.62 -11.49
CA TYR A 10 -12.45 9.66 -12.50
C TYR A 10 -12.34 8.28 -11.87
N VAL A 11 -13.11 7.33 -12.39
CA VAL A 11 -12.99 5.93 -11.99
C VAL A 11 -12.28 5.19 -13.11
N VAL A 12 -11.16 4.59 -12.80
CA VAL A 12 -10.38 3.80 -13.77
C VAL A 12 -10.59 2.32 -13.46
N ASP A 13 -11.27 1.64 -14.37
CA ASP A 13 -11.34 0.19 -14.36
C ASP A 13 -10.11 -0.39 -15.07
N ASN A 14 -9.33 -1.17 -14.35
CA ASN A 14 -8.06 -1.70 -14.82
C ASN A 14 -8.23 -3.10 -15.46
N ALA A 15 -9.19 -3.21 -16.37
CA ALA A 15 -9.59 -4.43 -17.10
C ALA A 15 -10.20 -5.51 -16.18
N SER A 16 -11.15 -5.15 -15.34
CA SER A 16 -11.93 -6.08 -14.52
C SER A 16 -12.75 -7.05 -15.37
N THR A 17 -12.90 -8.29 -14.89
CA THR A 17 -13.64 -9.37 -15.58
C THR A 17 -14.92 -9.78 -14.85
N ASP A 18 -15.26 -9.11 -13.77
CA ASP A 18 -16.38 -9.39 -12.86
C ASP A 18 -17.66 -8.57 -13.14
N GLY A 19 -17.66 -7.74 -14.22
CA GLY A 19 -18.77 -6.85 -14.55
C GLY A 19 -18.75 -5.50 -13.82
N ALA A 20 -17.67 -5.17 -13.09
CA ALA A 20 -17.55 -3.91 -12.39
C ALA A 20 -17.78 -2.66 -13.25
N PRO A 21 -17.28 -2.54 -14.50
CA PRO A 21 -17.53 -1.37 -15.34
C PRO A 21 -19.02 -1.11 -15.59
N ASP A 22 -19.81 -2.15 -15.85
CA ASP A 22 -21.25 -2.01 -16.11
C ASP A 22 -22.00 -1.64 -14.83
N ALA A 23 -21.67 -2.27 -13.71
CA ALA A 23 -22.23 -1.93 -12.40
C ALA A 23 -21.95 -0.46 -12.01
N ILE A 24 -20.76 0.06 -12.32
CA ILE A 24 -20.40 1.47 -12.07
C ILE A 24 -21.26 2.39 -12.95
N ARG A 25 -21.39 2.10 -14.25
CA ARG A 25 -22.25 2.88 -15.18
C ARG A 25 -23.69 2.92 -14.70
N ASP A 26 -24.24 1.77 -14.33
CA ASP A 26 -25.65 1.65 -13.90
C ASP A 26 -25.90 2.40 -12.60
N LYS A 27 -24.95 2.33 -11.65
CA LYS A 27 -25.14 2.93 -10.33
C LYS A 27 -24.86 4.43 -10.29
N TYR A 28 -23.83 4.88 -11.01
CA TYR A 28 -23.34 6.26 -10.86
C TYR A 28 -23.62 7.15 -12.09
N GLY A 29 -23.81 6.56 -13.29
CA GLY A 29 -24.09 7.31 -14.51
C GLY A 29 -23.08 8.43 -14.77
N ASP A 30 -23.59 9.63 -15.04
CA ASP A 30 -22.76 10.82 -15.33
C ASP A 30 -22.09 11.46 -14.08
N LYS A 31 -22.31 10.89 -12.88
CA LYS A 31 -21.67 11.39 -11.66
C LYS A 31 -20.18 11.06 -11.58
N VAL A 32 -19.73 10.11 -12.39
CA VAL A 32 -18.33 9.71 -12.47
C VAL A 32 -17.87 9.63 -13.92
N LYS A 33 -16.63 9.96 -14.18
CA LYS A 33 -15.99 9.81 -15.48
C LYS A 33 -15.29 8.44 -15.50
N LEU A 34 -15.97 7.41 -16.02
CA LEU A 34 -15.44 6.05 -16.09
C LEU A 34 -14.50 5.87 -17.28
N ILE A 35 -13.30 5.37 -17.01
CA ILE A 35 -12.30 4.99 -18.00
C ILE A 35 -12.03 3.49 -17.85
N VAL A 36 -12.12 2.73 -18.94
CA VAL A 36 -11.89 1.28 -18.94
C VAL A 36 -10.62 0.97 -19.72
N ASN A 37 -9.62 0.42 -19.04
CA ASN A 37 -8.39 -0.05 -19.67
C ASN A 37 -8.63 -1.35 -20.42
N LYS A 38 -7.86 -1.58 -21.49
CA LYS A 38 -7.95 -2.81 -22.29
C LYS A 38 -7.26 -4.00 -21.63
N GLU A 39 -6.33 -3.73 -20.73
CA GLU A 39 -5.55 -4.71 -19.98
C GLU A 39 -5.21 -4.16 -18.60
N ASN A 40 -4.85 -5.05 -17.68
CA ASN A 40 -4.36 -4.67 -16.35
C ASN A 40 -2.96 -4.08 -16.47
N LEU A 41 -2.85 -2.77 -16.22
CA LEU A 41 -1.62 -1.97 -16.27
C LEU A 41 -0.88 -1.88 -14.91
N GLY A 42 -1.34 -2.61 -13.89
CA GLY A 42 -0.84 -2.48 -12.54
C GLY A 42 -1.41 -1.27 -11.78
N GLY A 43 -0.95 -1.05 -10.57
CA GLY A 43 -1.37 0.09 -9.73
C GLY A 43 -1.00 1.42 -10.37
N SER A 44 0.29 1.62 -10.63
CA SER A 44 0.81 2.84 -11.27
C SER A 44 0.19 3.14 -12.62
N GLY A 45 0.07 2.14 -13.51
CA GLY A 45 -0.55 2.34 -14.83
C GLY A 45 -2.06 2.63 -14.74
N GLY A 46 -2.76 2.02 -13.79
CA GLY A 46 -4.15 2.32 -13.47
C GLY A 46 -4.34 3.77 -13.06
N PHE A 47 -3.58 4.24 -12.05
CA PHE A 47 -3.60 5.64 -11.63
C PHE A 47 -3.23 6.59 -12.75
N ASN A 48 -2.17 6.30 -13.49
CA ASN A 48 -1.71 7.15 -14.58
C ASN A 48 -2.71 7.30 -15.71
N THR A 49 -3.56 6.30 -15.95
CA THR A 49 -4.66 6.43 -16.92
C THR A 49 -5.59 7.58 -16.54
N GLY A 50 -6.03 7.66 -15.29
CA GLY A 50 -6.85 8.76 -14.78
C GLY A 50 -6.09 10.07 -14.68
N LEU A 51 -4.88 10.04 -14.12
CA LEU A 51 -4.03 11.22 -13.94
C LEU A 51 -3.73 11.92 -15.26
N ARG A 52 -3.43 11.19 -16.34
CA ARG A 52 -3.17 11.78 -17.67
C ARG A 52 -4.39 12.48 -18.25
N VAL A 53 -5.58 11.95 -18.03
CA VAL A 53 -6.83 12.60 -18.49
C VAL A 53 -7.07 13.87 -17.67
N ALA A 54 -7.07 13.79 -16.36
CA ALA A 54 -7.26 14.92 -15.46
C ALA A 54 -6.20 16.01 -15.69
N TYR A 55 -4.94 15.63 -15.87
CA TYR A 55 -3.85 16.57 -16.19
C TYR A 55 -4.13 17.37 -17.47
N LYS A 56 -4.62 16.72 -18.54
CA LYS A 56 -4.95 17.39 -19.81
C LYS A 56 -6.14 18.34 -19.66
N GLU A 57 -7.09 18.05 -18.79
CA GLU A 57 -8.23 18.92 -18.50
C GLU A 57 -7.87 20.16 -17.66
N GLY A 58 -6.68 20.22 -17.10
CA GLY A 58 -6.13 21.44 -16.52
C GLY A 58 -6.38 21.63 -15.04
N TYR A 59 -6.75 20.57 -14.29
CA TYR A 59 -6.89 20.65 -12.83
C TYR A 59 -5.57 21.04 -12.18
N GLU A 60 -5.66 21.88 -11.14
CA GLU A 60 -4.49 22.34 -10.39
C GLU A 60 -3.95 21.25 -9.47
N TYR A 61 -4.86 20.50 -8.86
CA TYR A 61 -4.56 19.35 -8.00
C TYR A 61 -5.15 18.08 -8.60
N LEU A 62 -4.41 17.00 -8.51
CA LEU A 62 -4.85 15.67 -8.89
C LEU A 62 -4.73 14.75 -7.67
N MET A 63 -5.69 13.86 -7.46
CA MET A 63 -5.70 12.98 -6.29
C MET A 63 -5.86 11.53 -6.69
N CYS A 64 -5.00 10.68 -6.15
CA CYS A 64 -5.12 9.23 -6.20
C CYS A 64 -5.91 8.75 -4.97
N VAL A 65 -6.86 7.84 -5.19
CA VAL A 65 -7.64 7.19 -4.13
C VAL A 65 -7.83 5.72 -4.50
N ASP A 66 -7.48 4.80 -3.61
CA ASP A 66 -7.75 3.38 -3.80
C ASP A 66 -9.24 3.08 -3.62
N ASN A 67 -9.73 2.05 -4.30
CA ASN A 67 -11.13 1.64 -4.25
C ASN A 67 -11.56 1.02 -2.90
N ASP A 68 -10.61 0.68 -2.06
CA ASP A 68 -10.78 0.20 -0.68
C ASP A 68 -10.37 1.23 0.39
N ALA A 69 -10.18 2.49 -0.03
CA ALA A 69 -9.99 3.62 0.87
C ALA A 69 -11.30 4.40 1.08
N MET A 70 -11.56 4.82 2.30
CA MET A 70 -12.71 5.63 2.69
C MET A 70 -12.24 6.97 3.24
N LEU A 71 -12.43 8.03 2.46
CA LEU A 71 -12.05 9.39 2.86
C LEU A 71 -13.02 9.96 3.90
N ASP A 72 -12.50 10.63 4.93
CA ASP A 72 -13.28 11.50 5.77
C ASP A 72 -13.95 12.62 4.95
N GLU A 73 -15.09 13.12 5.43
CA GLU A 73 -15.88 14.14 4.72
C GLU A 73 -15.12 15.46 4.45
N ASN A 74 -14.05 15.74 5.20
CA ASN A 74 -13.22 16.94 5.05
C ASN A 74 -11.87 16.64 4.38
N ALA A 75 -11.55 15.38 4.08
CA ALA A 75 -10.21 14.96 3.65
C ALA A 75 -9.70 15.73 2.43
N ILE A 76 -10.49 15.80 1.36
CA ILE A 76 -10.11 16.52 0.12
C ILE A 76 -9.87 17.99 0.40
N GLY A 77 -10.82 18.65 1.08
CA GLY A 77 -10.72 20.08 1.40
C GLY A 77 -9.50 20.40 2.28
N ASN A 78 -9.19 19.52 3.24
CA ASN A 78 -8.02 19.71 4.10
C ASN A 78 -6.70 19.55 3.33
N LEU A 79 -6.62 18.62 2.37
CA LEU A 79 -5.44 18.49 1.50
C LEU A 79 -5.29 19.70 0.55
N CYS A 80 -6.38 20.17 -0.07
CA CYS A 80 -6.35 21.37 -0.91
C CYS A 80 -5.86 22.57 -0.11
N LYS A 81 -6.47 22.85 1.05
CA LYS A 81 -6.09 23.94 1.92
C LYS A 81 -4.63 23.83 2.36
N PHE A 82 -4.18 22.65 2.75
CA PHE A 82 -2.80 22.44 3.16
C PHE A 82 -1.83 22.76 2.02
N LEU A 83 -2.11 22.28 0.80
CA LEU A 83 -1.29 22.62 -0.36
C LEU A 83 -1.31 24.12 -0.69
N GLU A 84 -2.44 24.81 -0.55
CA GLU A 84 -2.53 26.27 -0.74
C GLU A 84 -1.68 27.06 0.27
N GLU A 85 -1.55 26.57 1.50
CA GLU A 85 -0.80 27.20 2.59
C GLU A 85 0.70 26.84 2.56
N HIS A 86 1.12 25.81 1.77
CA HIS A 86 2.49 25.27 1.74
C HIS A 86 3.01 25.14 0.30
N ASP A 87 3.48 26.22 -0.27
CA ASP A 87 3.97 26.28 -1.66
C ASP A 87 5.17 25.36 -1.95
N GLU A 88 5.95 25.02 -0.91
CA GLU A 88 7.08 24.09 -1.00
C GLU A 88 6.66 22.62 -1.12
N VAL A 89 5.38 22.29 -0.85
CA VAL A 89 4.87 20.92 -0.88
C VAL A 89 4.35 20.60 -2.28
N GLY A 90 4.93 19.56 -2.88
CA GLY A 90 4.49 19.02 -4.17
C GLY A 90 3.44 17.93 -4.06
N MET A 91 3.50 17.16 -2.99
CA MET A 91 2.58 16.04 -2.71
C MET A 91 2.14 16.05 -1.25
N ALA A 92 0.83 15.83 -1.01
CA ALA A 92 0.25 15.74 0.32
C ALA A 92 -0.72 14.56 0.40
N ALA A 93 -0.61 13.74 1.44
CA ALA A 93 -1.49 12.59 1.66
C ALA A 93 -2.21 12.67 3.00
N SER A 94 -3.36 12.01 3.08
CA SER A 94 -4.09 11.85 4.33
C SER A 94 -3.30 10.99 5.32
N LYS A 95 -3.51 11.20 6.62
CA LYS A 95 -3.18 10.21 7.64
C LYS A 95 -4.15 9.03 7.49
N ILE A 96 -3.59 7.83 7.34
CA ILE A 96 -4.33 6.62 7.06
C ILE A 96 -4.52 5.82 8.33
N TYR A 97 -5.73 5.32 8.55
CA TYR A 97 -6.09 4.45 9.66
C TYR A 97 -6.53 3.08 9.13
N HIS A 98 -6.42 2.06 9.96
CA HIS A 98 -6.95 0.74 9.61
C HIS A 98 -8.47 0.76 9.53
N LEU A 99 -9.04 0.21 8.47
CA LEU A 99 -10.50 0.11 8.33
C LEU A 99 -11.11 -0.78 9.43
N GLU A 100 -10.42 -1.85 9.79
CA GLU A 100 -10.83 -2.82 10.81
C GLU A 100 -10.62 -2.29 12.24
N ALA A 101 -9.72 -1.31 12.43
CA ALA A 101 -9.38 -0.71 13.71
C ALA A 101 -9.18 0.81 13.54
N PRO A 102 -10.26 1.59 13.40
CA PRO A 102 -10.21 3.00 12.98
C PRO A 102 -9.49 3.97 13.93
N ASP A 103 -9.22 3.54 15.16
CA ASP A 103 -8.47 4.33 16.14
C ASP A 103 -6.95 4.10 16.05
N TYR A 104 -6.51 3.21 15.14
CA TYR A 104 -5.10 2.87 14.99
C TYR A 104 -4.57 3.33 13.62
N ILE A 105 -3.40 3.93 13.66
CA ILE A 105 -2.73 4.49 12.48
C ILE A 105 -2.17 3.36 11.63
N GLN A 106 -2.53 3.33 10.35
CA GLN A 106 -1.91 2.46 9.36
C GLN A 106 -0.68 3.11 8.75
N GLN A 107 -0.77 4.41 8.44
CA GLN A 107 0.36 5.19 7.95
C GLN A 107 0.19 6.68 8.25
N PHE A 108 1.24 7.28 8.81
CA PHE A 108 1.39 8.73 8.92
C PHE A 108 2.78 9.15 8.41
N GLY A 109 3.02 8.83 7.14
CA GLY A 109 4.30 9.00 6.47
C GLY A 109 5.21 7.77 6.58
N GLN A 110 6.23 7.78 5.74
CA GLN A 110 7.23 6.73 5.61
C GLN A 110 8.59 7.38 5.39
N THR A 111 9.64 6.78 5.94
CA THR A 111 11.03 7.16 5.73
C THR A 111 11.73 6.17 4.80
N ILE A 112 12.70 6.64 4.03
CA ILE A 112 13.56 5.83 3.16
C ILE A 112 14.98 5.88 3.71
N ASP A 113 15.51 4.75 4.10
CA ASP A 113 16.84 4.63 4.69
C ASP A 113 17.84 4.03 3.72
N PHE A 114 18.79 4.85 3.25
CA PHE A 114 19.91 4.44 2.39
C PHE A 114 21.12 3.89 3.18
N GLU A 115 21.06 3.87 4.52
CA GLU A 115 22.05 3.19 5.33
C GLU A 115 21.73 1.70 5.47
N TYR A 116 20.44 1.39 5.70
CA TYR A 116 19.94 0.02 5.87
C TYR A 116 19.18 -0.50 4.65
N PHE A 117 19.00 0.32 3.61
CA PHE A 117 18.30 0.01 2.36
C PHE A 117 16.88 -0.52 2.60
N CYS A 118 16.12 0.17 3.41
CA CYS A 118 14.76 -0.18 3.78
C CYS A 118 13.86 1.06 3.84
N THR A 119 12.60 0.83 4.10
CA THR A 119 11.64 1.87 4.47
C THR A 119 11.09 1.57 5.84
N ASP A 120 10.74 2.60 6.59
CA ASP A 120 10.11 2.49 7.89
C ASP A 120 8.81 3.30 7.94
N VAL A 121 7.80 2.80 8.65
CA VAL A 121 6.52 3.45 8.91
C VAL A 121 6.41 3.71 10.41
N PRO A 122 6.97 4.83 10.91
CA PRO A 122 7.22 5.04 12.35
C PRO A 122 5.98 4.98 13.23
N HIS A 123 4.81 5.25 12.67
CA HIS A 123 3.55 5.34 13.44
C HIS A 123 2.60 4.16 13.17
N LEU A 124 3.08 3.12 12.49
CA LEU A 124 2.26 1.94 12.19
C LEU A 124 1.74 1.30 13.48
N ASP A 125 0.44 0.99 13.48
CA ASP A 125 -0.29 0.34 14.58
C ASP A 125 -0.32 1.15 15.90
N MET A 126 0.05 2.45 15.88
CA MET A 126 -0.09 3.31 17.03
C MET A 126 -1.54 3.79 17.22
N TYR A 127 -1.97 3.82 18.48
CA TYR A 127 -3.27 4.40 18.84
C TYR A 127 -3.27 5.91 18.66
N GLU A 128 -4.33 6.46 18.06
CA GLU A 128 -4.52 7.90 17.88
C GLU A 128 -5.05 8.54 19.17
N ASP A 129 -4.18 9.14 19.92
CA ASP A 129 -4.51 9.82 21.18
C ASP A 129 -4.63 11.35 21.04
N GLY A 130 -4.54 11.86 19.83
CA GLY A 130 -4.58 13.29 19.54
C GLY A 130 -3.27 14.03 19.80
N SER A 131 -2.19 13.34 20.14
CA SER A 131 -0.87 13.94 20.38
C SER A 131 -0.04 14.15 19.11
N MET A 132 -0.49 13.55 17.99
CA MET A 132 0.21 13.65 16.72
C MET A 132 0.15 15.06 16.15
N PRO A 133 1.22 15.52 15.46
CA PRO A 133 1.24 16.83 14.83
C PRO A 133 0.22 16.93 13.70
N ASP A 134 -0.14 18.17 13.34
CA ASP A 134 -1.08 18.45 12.24
C ASP A 134 -0.56 17.95 10.89
N TYR A 135 0.76 17.91 10.69
CA TYR A 135 1.41 17.32 9.53
C TYR A 135 2.86 16.92 9.79
N LEU A 136 3.41 16.07 8.92
CA LEU A 136 4.82 15.67 8.89
C LEU A 136 5.38 15.82 7.47
N TYR A 137 6.59 16.36 7.33
CA TYR A 137 7.36 16.14 6.11
C TYR A 137 8.01 14.78 6.17
N VAL A 138 7.89 14.04 5.08
CA VAL A 138 8.25 12.62 5.01
C VAL A 138 8.93 12.29 3.68
N ASP A 139 9.55 11.12 3.59
CA ASP A 139 10.17 10.70 2.33
C ASP A 139 9.15 10.13 1.37
N SER A 140 8.10 9.46 1.89
CA SER A 140 7.06 8.86 1.08
C SER A 140 5.71 8.76 1.83
N VAL A 141 4.65 8.58 1.07
CA VAL A 141 3.28 8.34 1.52
C VAL A 141 2.59 7.35 0.57
N ALA A 142 1.55 6.66 1.05
CA ALA A 142 0.78 5.74 0.21
C ALA A 142 -0.14 6.48 -0.78
N ALA A 143 -0.23 5.96 -1.99
CA ALA A 143 -1.10 6.51 -3.04
C ALA A 143 -2.61 6.32 -2.76
N CYS A 144 -2.98 5.52 -1.77
CA CYS A 144 -4.40 5.27 -1.43
C CYS A 144 -5.20 6.52 -1.03
N SER A 145 -4.51 7.63 -0.69
CA SER A 145 -5.11 8.96 -0.47
C SER A 145 -4.05 10.05 -0.64
N LEU A 146 -3.56 10.22 -1.86
CA LEU A 146 -2.44 11.13 -2.21
C LEU A 146 -2.89 12.20 -3.19
N MET A 147 -2.70 13.48 -2.83
CA MET A 147 -2.92 14.64 -3.69
C MET A 147 -1.58 15.21 -4.17
N ILE A 148 -1.49 15.54 -5.47
CA ILE A 148 -0.31 16.11 -6.11
C ILE A 148 -0.67 17.39 -6.84
N ARG A 149 0.23 18.38 -6.78
CA ARG A 149 0.14 19.57 -7.62
C ARG A 149 0.40 19.22 -9.08
N ARG A 150 -0.35 19.83 -10.00
CA ARG A 150 -0.06 19.74 -11.44
C ARG A 150 1.39 20.14 -11.75
N SER A 151 1.87 21.23 -11.17
CA SER A 151 3.24 21.74 -11.36
C SER A 151 4.33 20.76 -10.88
N THR A 152 4.00 19.85 -9.97
CA THR A 152 4.88 18.76 -9.56
C THR A 152 5.00 17.72 -10.67
N ILE A 153 3.88 17.33 -11.29
CA ILE A 153 3.88 16.42 -12.45
C ILE A 153 4.70 17.03 -13.61
N ASP A 154 4.62 18.35 -13.83
CA ASP A 154 5.42 19.04 -14.86
C ASP A 154 6.93 18.82 -14.64
N LYS A 155 7.38 18.69 -13.39
CA LYS A 155 8.79 18.53 -13.04
C LYS A 155 9.27 17.08 -13.01
N ILE A 156 8.45 16.17 -12.48
CA ILE A 156 8.88 14.79 -12.19
C ILE A 156 8.20 13.73 -13.05
N GLY A 157 7.17 14.12 -13.83
CA GLY A 157 6.35 13.18 -14.58
C GLY A 157 5.28 12.48 -13.76
N PHE A 158 4.63 11.49 -14.35
CA PHE A 158 3.63 10.65 -13.73
C PHE A 158 4.27 9.55 -12.88
N MET A 159 3.45 8.79 -12.16
CA MET A 159 3.92 7.69 -11.32
C MET A 159 4.74 6.66 -12.14
N PRO A 160 5.86 6.13 -11.62
CA PRO A 160 6.71 5.17 -12.33
C PRO A 160 5.98 3.87 -12.70
N GLU A 161 5.65 3.69 -13.98
CA GLU A 161 4.89 2.52 -14.46
C GLU A 161 5.73 1.24 -14.54
N GLU A 162 7.06 1.38 -14.59
CA GLU A 162 7.99 0.27 -14.58
C GLU A 162 7.90 -0.60 -13.31
N ASN A 163 7.36 -0.06 -12.23
CA ASN A 163 7.13 -0.81 -11.00
C ASN A 163 5.94 -1.76 -11.10
N PHE A 164 4.92 -1.42 -11.88
CA PHE A 164 3.65 -2.12 -12.03
C PHE A 164 2.82 -2.14 -10.74
N LEU A 165 3.39 -2.53 -9.59
CA LEU A 165 2.76 -2.55 -8.27
C LEU A 165 3.84 -2.46 -7.18
N TYR A 166 3.56 -1.74 -6.10
CA TYR A 166 4.46 -1.44 -4.99
C TYR A 166 5.72 -0.68 -5.40
N TRP A 167 6.21 0.15 -4.51
CA TRP A 167 7.34 1.06 -4.72
C TRP A 167 7.09 2.16 -5.75
N ASP A 168 5.99 2.14 -6.45
CA ASP A 168 5.60 3.14 -7.44
C ASP A 168 5.29 4.49 -6.78
N ASP A 169 4.50 4.51 -5.71
CA ASP A 169 4.24 5.68 -4.87
C ASP A 169 5.50 6.13 -4.10
N THR A 170 6.24 5.18 -3.55
CA THR A 170 7.50 5.46 -2.84
C THR A 170 8.51 6.12 -3.76
N GLU A 171 8.69 5.60 -4.96
CA GLU A 171 9.61 6.18 -5.96
C GLU A 171 9.11 7.54 -6.45
N TRP A 172 7.81 7.71 -6.66
CA TRP A 172 7.24 8.99 -7.09
C TRP A 172 7.44 10.08 -6.04
N CYS A 173 7.22 9.77 -4.75
CA CYS A 173 7.52 10.65 -3.64
C CYS A 173 9.01 10.98 -3.54
N TYR A 174 9.89 9.99 -3.71
CA TYR A 174 11.33 10.19 -3.74
C TYR A 174 11.75 11.17 -4.85
N LEU A 175 11.18 11.03 -6.06
CA LEU A 175 11.42 11.96 -7.16
C LEU A 175 10.94 13.39 -6.85
N CYS A 176 9.82 13.54 -6.14
CA CYS A 176 9.33 14.84 -5.66
C CYS A 176 10.34 15.50 -4.71
N ASN A 177 10.80 14.77 -3.69
CA ASN A 177 11.82 15.26 -2.78
C ASN A 177 13.14 15.59 -3.51
N LYS A 178 13.58 14.75 -4.43
CA LYS A 178 14.78 14.94 -5.24
C LYS A 178 14.69 16.17 -6.16
N ALA A 179 13.49 16.53 -6.60
CA ALA A 179 13.23 17.75 -7.38
C ALA A 179 13.16 19.03 -6.51
N GLY A 180 13.44 18.93 -5.20
CA GLY A 180 13.47 20.02 -4.24
C GLY A 180 12.11 20.44 -3.70
N MET A 181 11.06 19.64 -3.93
CA MET A 181 9.74 19.84 -3.32
C MET A 181 9.56 18.89 -2.14
N LYS A 182 8.67 19.23 -1.21
CA LYS A 182 8.37 18.38 -0.05
C LYS A 182 7.23 17.42 -0.33
N VAL A 183 7.27 16.28 0.35
CA VAL A 183 6.16 15.37 0.52
C VAL A 183 5.67 15.49 1.96
N ALA A 184 4.36 15.58 2.17
CA ALA A 184 3.76 15.72 3.49
C ALA A 184 2.67 14.68 3.76
N SER A 185 2.61 14.20 4.98
CA SER A 185 1.44 13.50 5.51
C SER A 185 0.66 14.46 6.41
N VAL A 186 -0.64 14.63 6.15
CA VAL A 186 -1.49 15.67 6.75
C VAL A 186 -2.46 15.05 7.76
N GLY A 187 -2.22 15.29 9.05
CA GLY A 187 -2.99 14.70 10.14
C GLY A 187 -4.44 15.17 10.22
N THR A 188 -4.73 16.38 9.72
CA THR A 188 -6.10 16.90 9.64
C THR A 188 -6.91 16.32 8.47
N SER A 189 -6.27 15.67 7.52
CA SER A 189 -6.90 14.87 6.46
C SER A 189 -6.83 13.39 6.84
N LYS A 190 -7.98 12.71 6.90
CA LYS A 190 -8.08 11.33 7.38
C LYS A 190 -8.70 10.42 6.33
N ALA A 191 -8.18 9.20 6.24
CA ALA A 191 -8.79 8.13 5.47
C ALA A 191 -8.68 6.80 6.20
N LEU A 192 -9.67 5.94 6.04
CA LEU A 192 -9.63 4.53 6.43
C LEU A 192 -9.22 3.71 5.22
N HIS A 193 -8.39 2.69 5.41
CA HIS A 193 -7.95 1.83 4.32
C HIS A 193 -7.91 0.36 4.76
N ALA A 194 -8.47 -0.51 3.92
CA ALA A 194 -8.53 -1.95 4.16
C ALA A 194 -7.33 -2.65 3.52
N MET A 195 -6.16 -2.56 4.17
CA MET A 195 -4.93 -3.15 3.63
C MET A 195 -5.06 -4.66 3.39
N GLY A 196 -5.05 -5.06 2.12
CA GLY A 196 -5.10 -6.47 1.73
C GLY A 196 -6.45 -7.15 1.93
N ALA A 197 -7.54 -6.39 2.08
CA ALA A 197 -8.89 -6.90 2.26
C ALA A 197 -9.32 -7.80 1.09
N LYS A 198 -9.76 -9.01 1.43
CA LYS A 198 -10.51 -9.96 0.59
C LYS A 198 -9.84 -10.36 -0.72
N ARG A 199 -8.69 -11.02 -0.65
CA ARG A 199 -8.19 -11.80 -1.80
C ARG A 199 -8.75 -13.21 -1.71
N GLU A 200 -9.58 -13.60 -2.68
CA GLU A 200 -10.06 -14.98 -2.82
C GLU A 200 -8.91 -15.96 -3.14
N THR A 201 -7.84 -15.44 -3.74
CA THR A 201 -6.65 -16.22 -4.09
C THR A 201 -5.43 -15.71 -3.34
N VAL A 202 -4.87 -16.55 -2.51
CA VAL A 202 -3.63 -16.24 -1.79
C VAL A 202 -2.46 -16.75 -2.63
N ASN A 203 -1.68 -15.83 -3.20
CA ASN A 203 -0.54 -16.14 -4.04
C ASN A 203 0.66 -15.23 -3.75
N THR A 204 1.78 -15.48 -4.40
CA THR A 204 3.03 -14.77 -4.19
C THR A 204 3.14 -13.45 -4.98
N PHE A 205 2.06 -12.96 -5.57
CA PHE A 205 2.01 -11.71 -6.33
C PHE A 205 2.57 -10.51 -5.55
N PRO A 206 2.13 -10.23 -4.31
CA PRO A 206 2.69 -9.15 -3.51
C PRO A 206 4.19 -9.33 -3.24
N THR A 207 4.61 -10.54 -2.90
CA THR A 207 6.01 -10.88 -2.60
C THR A 207 6.92 -10.58 -3.79
N TYR A 208 6.51 -11.00 -5.00
CA TYR A 208 7.33 -10.78 -6.19
C TYR A 208 7.60 -9.29 -6.45
N TYR A 209 6.54 -8.46 -6.50
CA TYR A 209 6.71 -7.04 -6.81
C TYR A 209 7.40 -6.28 -5.68
N ALA A 210 7.06 -6.58 -4.42
CA ALA A 210 7.70 -5.95 -3.28
C ALA A 210 9.23 -6.17 -3.30
N TRP A 211 9.67 -7.40 -3.55
CA TRP A 211 11.10 -7.74 -3.59
C TRP A 211 11.81 -7.19 -4.82
N ARG A 212 11.26 -7.41 -6.01
CA ARG A 212 11.87 -6.93 -7.25
C ARG A 212 12.05 -5.41 -7.24
N ASN A 213 10.99 -4.68 -6.88
CA ASN A 213 10.99 -3.23 -6.95
C ASN A 213 11.77 -2.59 -5.80
N TRP A 214 11.81 -3.24 -4.61
CA TRP A 214 12.73 -2.87 -3.54
C TRP A 214 14.19 -2.83 -4.02
N ILE A 215 14.64 -3.90 -4.65
CA ILE A 215 15.99 -4.00 -5.19
C ILE A 215 16.19 -2.95 -6.31
N ASN A 216 15.27 -2.88 -7.28
CA ASN A 216 15.35 -1.93 -8.38
C ASN A 216 15.46 -0.48 -7.90
N PHE A 217 14.66 -0.09 -6.89
CA PHE A 217 14.69 1.25 -6.32
C PHE A 217 16.07 1.58 -5.74
N PHE A 218 16.61 0.74 -4.87
CA PHE A 218 17.90 1.02 -4.26
C PHE A 218 19.06 0.88 -5.25
N VAL A 219 19.02 -0.04 -6.20
CA VAL A 219 20.02 -0.11 -7.29
C VAL A 219 20.04 1.18 -8.10
N LYS A 220 18.87 1.76 -8.39
CA LYS A 220 18.72 2.98 -9.19
C LYS A 220 19.24 4.25 -8.48
N TYR A 221 19.13 4.30 -7.15
CA TYR A 221 19.35 5.54 -6.38
C TYR A 221 20.50 5.49 -5.38
N THR A 222 21.06 4.34 -5.09
CA THR A 222 22.19 4.20 -4.16
C THR A 222 23.50 4.73 -4.79
N PRO A 223 24.25 5.58 -4.09
CA PRO A 223 25.57 6.02 -4.54
C PRO A 223 26.54 4.85 -4.72
N GLU A 224 27.42 4.93 -5.72
CA GLU A 224 28.39 3.87 -6.05
C GLU A 224 29.22 3.39 -4.85
N LYS A 225 29.62 4.30 -3.97
CA LYS A 225 30.40 3.99 -2.75
C LYS A 225 29.67 3.07 -1.76
N ASP A 226 28.35 2.97 -1.82
CA ASP A 226 27.51 2.20 -0.90
C ASP A 226 26.96 0.91 -1.51
N LEU A 227 27.32 0.59 -2.79
CA LEU A 227 26.80 -0.57 -3.50
C LEU A 227 27.20 -1.91 -2.86
N ASP A 228 28.40 -2.03 -2.31
CA ASP A 228 28.84 -3.28 -1.64
C ASP A 228 27.96 -3.56 -0.42
N ARG A 229 27.74 -2.54 0.42
CA ARG A 229 26.86 -2.66 1.61
C ARG A 229 25.43 -2.96 1.22
N MET A 230 24.92 -2.31 0.18
CA MET A 230 23.59 -2.59 -0.38
C MET A 230 23.46 -4.05 -0.83
N THR A 231 24.45 -4.54 -1.58
CA THR A 231 24.48 -5.91 -2.08
C THR A 231 24.49 -6.92 -0.91
N ASP A 232 25.31 -6.69 0.11
CA ASP A 232 25.37 -7.54 1.30
C ASP A 232 24.01 -7.56 2.03
N THR A 233 23.33 -6.41 2.14
CA THR A 233 22.01 -6.31 2.76
C THR A 233 20.97 -7.12 1.98
N PHE A 234 20.95 -7.01 0.65
CA PHE A 234 20.00 -7.75 -0.18
C PHE A 234 20.25 -9.26 -0.16
N LEU A 235 21.50 -9.68 -0.26
CA LEU A 235 21.87 -11.09 -0.21
C LEU A 235 21.51 -11.71 1.14
N ASN A 236 21.80 -11.01 2.25
CA ASN A 236 21.44 -11.47 3.59
C ASN A 236 19.92 -11.57 3.77
N SER A 237 19.16 -10.56 3.35
CA SER A 237 17.71 -10.56 3.44
C SER A 237 17.09 -11.67 2.57
N MET A 238 17.57 -11.84 1.35
CA MET A 238 17.13 -12.92 0.47
C MET A 238 17.45 -14.29 1.07
N PHE A 239 18.68 -14.49 1.58
CA PHE A 239 19.08 -15.75 2.20
C PHE A 239 18.19 -16.07 3.41
N GLN A 240 17.92 -15.10 4.28
CA GLN A 240 17.07 -15.29 5.44
C GLN A 240 15.66 -15.75 5.03
N ILE A 241 15.00 -15.03 4.13
CA ILE A 241 13.63 -15.35 3.68
C ILE A 241 13.57 -16.70 2.96
N VAL A 242 14.57 -17.02 2.14
CA VAL A 242 14.64 -18.32 1.45
C VAL A 242 14.88 -19.44 2.46
N TYR A 243 15.78 -19.26 3.41
CA TYR A 243 16.03 -20.24 4.46
C TYR A 243 14.79 -20.50 5.32
N GLU A 244 14.13 -19.44 5.79
CA GLU A 244 12.89 -19.54 6.57
C GLU A 244 11.78 -20.21 5.77
N GLY A 245 11.59 -19.80 4.50
CA GLY A 245 10.58 -20.38 3.62
C GLY A 245 10.80 -21.88 3.38
N LEU A 246 12.05 -22.31 3.18
CA LEU A 246 12.38 -23.72 3.03
C LEU A 246 12.19 -24.51 4.34
N HIS A 247 12.53 -23.88 5.46
CA HIS A 247 12.36 -24.50 6.79
C HIS A 247 10.89 -24.69 7.17
N ASN A 248 10.05 -23.71 6.83
CA ASN A 248 8.63 -23.67 7.15
C ASN A 248 7.74 -24.37 6.10
N GLY A 249 8.31 -24.86 4.99
CA GLY A 249 7.54 -25.45 3.89
C GLY A 249 6.90 -24.42 2.94
N GLU A 250 7.28 -23.16 3.03
CA GLU A 250 6.82 -22.06 2.14
C GLU A 250 7.66 -22.00 0.86
N TYR A 251 7.71 -23.09 0.11
CA TYR A 251 8.61 -23.24 -1.04
C TYR A 251 8.32 -22.25 -2.17
N ASN A 252 7.05 -21.97 -2.44
CA ASN A 252 6.65 -21.03 -3.49
C ASN A 252 6.99 -19.60 -3.13
N ARG A 253 6.93 -19.22 -1.84
CA ARG A 253 7.40 -17.92 -1.35
C ARG A 253 8.91 -17.80 -1.54
N ALA A 254 9.69 -18.78 -1.08
CA ALA A 254 11.14 -18.81 -1.25
C ALA A 254 11.54 -18.72 -2.73
N LYS A 255 10.90 -19.52 -3.58
CA LYS A 255 11.11 -19.52 -5.04
C LYS A 255 10.80 -18.15 -5.65
N THR A 256 9.70 -17.52 -5.24
CA THR A 256 9.31 -16.19 -5.74
C THR A 256 10.35 -15.12 -5.38
N VAL A 257 10.87 -15.13 -4.15
CA VAL A 257 11.92 -14.18 -3.73
C VAL A 257 13.19 -14.35 -4.57
N MET A 258 13.62 -15.59 -4.82
CA MET A 258 14.77 -15.87 -5.69
C MET A 258 14.56 -15.36 -7.12
N LEU A 259 13.36 -15.58 -7.68
CA LEU A 259 13.03 -15.11 -9.03
C LEU A 259 12.90 -13.59 -9.10
N ALA A 260 12.36 -12.95 -8.08
CA ALA A 260 12.27 -11.50 -7.98
C ALA A 260 13.67 -10.86 -7.91
N TYR A 261 14.58 -11.47 -7.15
CA TYR A 261 15.99 -11.08 -7.11
C TYR A 261 16.67 -11.22 -8.47
N ASP A 262 16.51 -12.38 -9.11
CA ASP A 262 17.09 -12.65 -10.44
C ASP A 262 16.58 -11.65 -11.48
N ASP A 263 15.28 -11.38 -11.52
CA ASP A 263 14.69 -10.40 -12.42
C ASP A 263 15.22 -8.97 -12.14
N ALA A 264 15.35 -8.59 -10.87
CA ALA A 264 15.85 -7.27 -10.49
C ALA A 264 17.30 -7.05 -10.95
N ILE A 265 18.20 -8.01 -10.70
CA ILE A 265 19.63 -7.88 -11.14
C ILE A 265 19.80 -7.91 -12.64
N HIS A 266 18.83 -8.43 -13.40
CA HIS A 266 18.78 -8.37 -14.85
C HIS A 266 18.00 -7.16 -15.39
N GLY A 267 17.55 -6.25 -14.52
CA GLY A 267 16.83 -5.04 -14.91
C GLY A 267 15.42 -5.29 -15.47
N ILE A 268 14.79 -6.41 -15.11
CA ILE A 268 13.43 -6.73 -15.52
C ILE A 268 12.44 -5.87 -14.72
N THR A 269 11.58 -5.14 -15.44
CA THR A 269 10.57 -4.22 -14.88
C THR A 269 9.19 -4.49 -15.47
N GLY A 270 8.17 -3.75 -15.02
CA GLY A 270 6.80 -3.86 -15.51
C GLY A 270 6.08 -5.12 -15.02
N LYS A 271 5.14 -5.62 -15.81
CA LYS A 271 4.33 -6.79 -15.48
C LYS A 271 5.18 -8.05 -15.37
N ALA A 272 4.95 -8.83 -14.32
CA ALA A 272 5.65 -10.10 -14.09
C ALA A 272 5.47 -11.05 -15.29
N GLY A 273 6.57 -11.68 -15.70
CA GLY A 273 6.56 -12.72 -16.72
C GLY A 273 5.84 -13.99 -16.24
N GLU A 274 5.66 -14.94 -17.16
CA GLU A 274 5.11 -16.26 -16.82
C GLU A 274 5.99 -16.97 -15.78
N ASN A 275 5.37 -17.78 -14.93
CA ASN A 275 6.07 -18.55 -13.90
C ASN A 275 6.88 -17.71 -12.88
N ARG A 276 6.37 -16.53 -12.53
CA ARG A 276 6.90 -15.68 -11.46
C ARG A 276 6.01 -15.65 -10.22
N ILE A 277 4.72 -15.88 -10.40
CA ILE A 277 3.68 -15.85 -9.37
C ILE A 277 3.16 -17.27 -9.17
N PHE A 278 3.09 -17.72 -7.93
CA PHE A 278 2.67 -19.06 -7.54
C PHE A 278 1.60 -18.97 -6.45
N GLU A 279 0.81 -20.00 -6.27
CA GLU A 279 -0.04 -20.13 -5.09
C GLU A 279 0.83 -20.19 -3.83
N LEU A 280 0.36 -19.63 -2.71
CA LEU A 280 1.10 -19.75 -1.46
C LEU A 280 0.96 -21.17 -0.92
N ASP A 281 2.09 -21.74 -0.48
CA ASP A 281 2.13 -22.97 0.32
C ASP A 281 1.76 -22.60 1.77
N PHE A 282 0.50 -22.18 1.98
CA PHE A 282 0.06 -21.84 3.33
C PHE A 282 -0.29 -23.10 4.08
N ASN A 283 0.49 -23.41 5.12
CA ASN A 283 0.16 -24.49 6.03
C ASN A 283 -0.88 -24.01 7.05
N GLU A 284 -2.15 -24.28 6.79
CA GLU A 284 -3.25 -23.95 7.70
C GLU A 284 -3.27 -24.83 8.96
N THR A 285 -2.57 -25.95 8.95
CA THR A 285 -2.65 -26.97 10.00
C THR A 285 -2.44 -26.42 11.41
N PRO A 286 -1.39 -25.61 11.69
CA PRO A 286 -1.19 -25.09 13.04
C PRO A 286 -2.34 -24.18 13.53
N PHE A 287 -2.93 -23.39 12.62
CA PHE A 287 -4.07 -22.52 12.97
C PHE A 287 -5.33 -23.32 13.18
N ARG A 288 -5.58 -24.35 12.35
CA ARG A 288 -6.73 -25.26 12.54
C ARG A 288 -6.60 -26.04 13.83
N GLU A 289 -5.44 -26.63 14.09
CA GLU A 289 -5.16 -27.34 15.34
C GLU A 289 -5.34 -26.42 16.56
N LEU A 290 -4.90 -25.15 16.48
CA LEU A 290 -5.11 -24.18 17.54
C LEU A 290 -6.62 -23.94 17.77
N PHE A 291 -7.37 -23.59 16.73
CA PHE A 291 -8.79 -23.25 16.86
C PHE A 291 -9.66 -24.46 17.22
N GLU A 292 -9.22 -25.67 16.89
CA GLU A 292 -9.88 -26.93 17.27
C GLU A 292 -9.53 -27.38 18.70
N SER A 293 -8.46 -26.85 19.28
CA SER A 293 -7.96 -27.25 20.61
C SER A 293 -8.85 -26.80 21.77
N ALA A 294 -9.68 -25.76 21.56
CA ALA A 294 -10.50 -25.14 22.60
C ALA A 294 -11.77 -24.53 22.02
N GLN A 295 -12.75 -24.24 22.87
CA GLN A 295 -13.99 -23.52 22.47
C GLN A 295 -13.95 -22.02 22.80
N SER A 296 -13.09 -21.64 23.73
CA SER A 296 -12.93 -20.26 24.17
C SER A 296 -11.46 -19.84 24.17
N PHE A 297 -11.20 -18.63 23.68
CA PHE A 297 -9.87 -18.07 23.55
C PHE A 297 -9.79 -16.68 24.13
N PHE A 298 -8.65 -16.37 24.71
CA PHE A 298 -8.26 -15.01 25.09
C PHE A 298 -7.18 -14.49 24.16
N ILE A 299 -7.36 -13.28 23.62
CA ILE A 299 -6.30 -12.55 22.89
C ILE A 299 -5.83 -11.40 23.77
N ASN A 300 -4.53 -11.36 24.05
CA ASN A 300 -3.93 -10.21 24.70
C ASN A 300 -3.69 -9.08 23.70
N GLU A 301 -4.58 -8.11 23.67
CA GLU A 301 -4.58 -6.99 22.72
C GLU A 301 -3.63 -5.86 23.11
N ASN A 302 -3.08 -5.86 24.32
CA ASN A 302 -2.46 -4.70 24.99
C ASN A 302 -1.39 -3.97 24.17
N ASN A 303 -0.78 -4.62 23.17
CA ASN A 303 0.22 -3.97 22.32
C ASN A 303 -0.03 -4.18 20.81
N HIS A 304 -1.02 -4.98 20.41
CA HIS A 304 -1.23 -5.37 19.02
C HIS A 304 -2.71 -5.59 18.67
N PRO A 305 -3.59 -4.59 18.85
CA PRO A 305 -5.03 -4.75 18.61
C PRO A 305 -5.37 -5.03 17.14
N VAL A 306 -4.61 -4.45 16.20
CA VAL A 306 -4.78 -4.74 14.76
C VAL A 306 -4.48 -6.21 14.45
N MET A 307 -3.45 -6.79 15.08
CA MET A 307 -3.13 -8.20 14.92
C MET A 307 -4.19 -9.09 15.55
N ALA A 308 -4.71 -8.71 16.71
CA ALA A 308 -5.80 -9.43 17.37
C ALA A 308 -7.04 -9.52 16.46
N GLU A 309 -7.41 -8.41 15.83
CA GLU A 309 -8.54 -8.39 14.90
C GLU A 309 -8.28 -9.26 13.66
N ARG A 310 -7.07 -9.26 13.13
CA ARG A 310 -6.68 -10.15 12.02
C ARG A 310 -6.79 -11.63 12.38
N VAL A 311 -6.45 -12.00 13.60
CA VAL A 311 -6.62 -13.38 14.09
C VAL A 311 -8.10 -13.76 14.19
N ARG A 312 -8.97 -12.86 14.65
CA ARG A 312 -10.42 -13.08 14.68
C ARG A 312 -10.98 -13.28 13.28
N LEU A 313 -10.60 -12.43 12.33
CA LEU A 313 -11.01 -12.55 10.94
C LEU A 313 -10.49 -13.85 10.30
N LEU A 314 -9.27 -14.29 10.64
CA LEU A 314 -8.73 -15.56 10.17
C LEU A 314 -9.56 -16.75 10.67
N ALA A 315 -9.93 -16.76 11.96
CA ALA A 315 -10.79 -17.81 12.52
C ALA A 315 -12.15 -17.86 11.81
N GLN A 316 -12.77 -16.71 11.58
CA GLN A 316 -14.04 -16.61 10.82
C GLN A 316 -13.90 -17.12 9.39
N ASN A 317 -12.83 -16.76 8.69
CA ASN A 317 -12.56 -17.20 7.31
C ASN A 317 -12.35 -18.72 7.23
N PHE A 318 -11.83 -19.34 8.28
CA PHE A 318 -11.71 -20.80 8.38
C PHE A 318 -13.02 -21.48 8.83
N GLY A 319 -14.06 -20.70 9.11
CA GLY A 319 -15.39 -21.21 9.52
C GLY A 319 -15.48 -21.59 11.00
N TYR A 320 -14.56 -21.13 11.84
CA TYR A 320 -14.62 -21.32 13.28
C TYR A 320 -15.46 -20.24 13.95
N ASP A 321 -16.43 -20.67 14.76
CA ASP A 321 -17.19 -19.80 15.66
C ASP A 321 -16.53 -19.83 17.04
N ILE A 322 -15.60 -18.90 17.26
CA ILE A 322 -14.75 -18.82 18.46
C ILE A 322 -15.41 -17.92 19.51
N ASN A 323 -15.51 -18.40 20.73
CA ASN A 323 -15.87 -17.57 21.87
C ASN A 323 -14.64 -16.81 22.39
N TRP A 324 -14.54 -15.54 22.04
CA TRP A 324 -13.49 -14.64 22.53
C TRP A 324 -13.91 -14.05 23.88
N CYS A 325 -13.17 -14.35 24.93
CA CYS A 325 -13.57 -14.01 26.29
C CYS A 325 -12.43 -13.41 27.13
N GLU A 326 -12.75 -13.01 28.35
CA GLU A 326 -11.75 -12.52 29.30
C GLU A 326 -10.78 -13.65 29.69
N ARG A 327 -9.54 -13.28 30.06
CA ARG A 327 -8.46 -14.25 30.38
C ARG A 327 -8.85 -15.30 31.42
N ALA A 328 -9.70 -14.93 32.37
CA ALA A 328 -10.14 -15.85 33.45
C ALA A 328 -11.15 -16.92 32.97
N GLU A 329 -11.71 -16.75 31.79
CA GLU A 329 -12.79 -17.57 31.22
C GLU A 329 -12.32 -18.36 29.99
N ALA A 330 -11.07 -18.14 29.54
CA ALA A 330 -10.55 -18.77 28.34
C ALA A 330 -9.97 -20.16 28.63
N ASP A 331 -10.14 -21.06 27.68
CA ASP A 331 -9.49 -22.39 27.67
C ASP A 331 -8.03 -22.24 27.21
N VAL A 332 -7.75 -21.29 26.30
CA VAL A 332 -6.42 -20.96 25.72
C VAL A 332 -6.23 -19.46 25.59
#